data_82a07a825a6edc93bb6b5ab0136c153e
#
_entry.id   82a07a825a6edc93bb6b5ab0136c153e
#
_cell.length_a   1.000
_cell.length_b   1.000
_cell.length_c   1.000
_cell.angle_alpha   90.00
_cell.angle_beta   90.00
_cell.angle_gamma   90.00
#
_symmetry.space_group_name_H-M   'P 1'
#
loop_
_entity.id
_entity.type
_entity.pdbx_description
1 polymer ?
#
loop_
_entity_poly.entity_id
_entity_poly.type
_entity_poly.pdbx_seq_one_letter_code
_entity_poly.pdbx_strand_id
1 'polypeptide(L)'
;VTLAHRLSTSPARRRQRATGSAAEALLEAQHALARARGLAYVTKRPTPVRVTRVDRGRVSGFFERSPGVDYCGLLAGGRAIYAEAKACHAGSFALREIEPEQILELDLVASLGALAYLLVVWTPSTQIARSILGGQPVVCAIPWRVVREHLTAGQPSLPGTLLTRYATRGARTWLDTITEDRP
;
A
#
# COMPACT_ATOMS: atom_id res chain seq x y z
N VAL A 1 -41.15 5.35 13.20
CA VAL A 1 -40.07 6.15 13.81
C VAL A 1 -38.76 5.47 13.46
N THR A 2 -38.07 5.99 12.45
CA THR A 2 -36.82 5.37 11.94
C THR A 2 -35.65 6.05 12.66
N LEU A 3 -35.07 5.40 13.65
CA LEU A 3 -33.81 5.83 14.25
C LEU A 3 -32.67 5.57 13.26
N ALA A 4 -32.26 6.60 12.53
CA ALA A 4 -31.00 6.59 11.79
C ALA A 4 -29.85 6.65 12.81
N HIS A 5 -29.24 5.51 13.10
CA HIS A 5 -28.02 5.44 13.90
C HIS A 5 -26.89 6.11 13.13
N ARG A 6 -26.69 7.42 13.34
CA ARG A 6 -25.49 8.13 12.90
C ARG A 6 -24.31 7.57 13.69
N LEU A 7 -23.56 6.67 13.07
CA LEU A 7 -22.26 6.25 13.59
C LEU A 7 -21.34 7.49 13.64
N SER A 8 -21.25 8.11 14.80
CA SER A 8 -20.29 9.17 15.09
C SER A 8 -18.88 8.58 14.97
N THR A 9 -18.22 8.81 13.83
CA THR A 9 -16.82 8.45 13.67
C THR A 9 -15.97 9.40 14.50
N SER A 10 -15.17 8.88 15.42
CA SER A 10 -14.25 9.68 16.25
C SER A 10 -13.29 10.50 15.36
N PRO A 11 -12.80 11.67 15.82
CA PRO A 11 -11.84 12.50 15.09
C PRO A 11 -10.60 11.71 14.62
N ALA A 12 -10.14 10.75 15.41
CA ALA A 12 -9.03 9.86 15.07
C ALA A 12 -9.36 8.98 13.85
N ARG A 13 -10.55 8.36 13.80
CA ARG A 13 -10.99 7.56 12.65
C ARG A 13 -11.19 8.40 11.39
N ARG A 14 -11.65 9.66 11.53
CA ARG A 14 -11.75 10.61 10.40
C ARG A 14 -10.38 10.94 9.83
N ARG A 15 -9.38 11.23 10.69
CA ARG A 15 -8.00 11.48 10.26
C ARG A 15 -7.40 10.27 9.57
N GLN A 16 -7.56 9.08 10.15
CA GLN A 16 -7.04 7.83 9.56
C GLN A 16 -7.64 7.54 8.18
N ARG A 17 -8.96 7.76 8.00
CA ARG A 17 -9.61 7.63 6.68
C ARG A 17 -9.11 8.65 5.67
N ALA A 18 -8.96 9.92 6.07
CA ALA A 18 -8.44 10.96 5.19
C ALA A 18 -7.01 10.67 4.75
N THR A 19 -6.18 10.16 5.66
CA THR A 19 -4.80 9.76 5.38
C THR A 19 -4.72 8.57 4.42
N GLY A 20 -5.55 7.54 4.64
CA GLY A 20 -5.65 6.39 3.74
C GLY A 20 -6.05 6.81 2.33
N SER A 21 -7.07 7.66 2.20
CA SER A 21 -7.53 8.18 0.92
C SER A 21 -6.46 9.00 0.17
N ALA A 22 -5.68 9.82 0.88
CA ALA A 22 -4.60 10.59 0.26
C ALA A 22 -3.45 9.68 -0.21
N ALA A 23 -3.12 8.65 0.57
CA ALA A 23 -2.12 7.65 0.20
C ALA A 23 -2.56 6.85 -1.05
N GLU A 24 -3.81 6.42 -1.10
CA GLU A 24 -4.38 5.76 -2.27
C GLU A 24 -4.33 6.66 -3.51
N ALA A 25 -4.75 7.93 -3.40
CA ALA A 25 -4.72 8.87 -4.52
C ALA A 25 -3.30 9.07 -5.08
N LEU A 26 -2.28 9.12 -4.21
CA LEU A 26 -0.88 9.21 -4.63
C LEU A 26 -0.44 7.95 -5.41
N LEU A 27 -0.78 6.76 -4.92
CA LEU A 27 -0.45 5.50 -5.59
C LEU A 27 -1.17 5.37 -6.93
N GLU A 28 -2.46 5.68 -6.99
CA GLU A 28 -3.24 5.67 -8.25
C GLU A 28 -2.65 6.62 -9.31
N ALA A 29 -2.23 7.83 -8.90
CA ALA A 29 -1.56 8.77 -9.81
C ALA A 29 -0.25 8.19 -10.35
N GLN A 30 0.57 7.54 -9.51
CA GLN A 30 1.80 6.88 -9.94
C GLN A 30 1.53 5.68 -10.87
N HIS A 31 0.50 4.88 -10.58
CA HIS A 31 0.09 3.77 -11.45
C HIS A 31 -0.41 4.25 -12.82
N ALA A 32 -1.19 5.34 -12.85
CA ALA A 32 -1.64 5.95 -14.10
C ALA A 32 -0.46 6.46 -14.93
N LEU A 33 0.53 7.12 -14.30
CA LEU A 33 1.74 7.58 -14.97
C LEU A 33 2.57 6.42 -15.52
N ALA A 34 2.77 5.36 -14.74
CA ALA A 34 3.51 4.17 -15.17
C ALA A 34 2.82 3.48 -16.36
N ARG A 35 1.49 3.40 -16.34
CA ARG A 35 0.68 2.88 -17.47
C ARG A 35 0.86 3.74 -18.73
N ALA A 36 0.75 5.07 -18.61
CA ALA A 36 0.93 5.99 -19.74
C ALA A 36 2.32 5.89 -20.37
N ARG A 37 3.33 5.51 -19.59
CA ARG A 37 4.72 5.31 -20.04
C ARG A 37 5.01 3.87 -20.52
N GLY A 38 4.00 2.97 -20.49
CA GLY A 38 4.17 1.57 -20.86
C GLY A 38 5.07 0.74 -19.92
N LEU A 39 5.30 1.19 -18.69
CA LEU A 39 6.17 0.53 -17.71
C LEU A 39 5.48 -0.62 -16.98
N ALA A 40 4.21 -0.40 -16.63
CA ALA A 40 3.44 -1.35 -15.85
C ALA A 40 1.93 -1.11 -15.98
N TYR A 41 1.17 -2.16 -15.74
CA TYR A 41 -0.27 -2.12 -15.51
C TYR A 41 -0.56 -2.64 -14.11
N VAL A 42 -0.73 -1.74 -13.16
CA VAL A 42 -1.05 -2.06 -11.76
C VAL A 42 -2.43 -1.51 -11.43
N THR A 43 -3.25 -2.33 -10.78
CA THR A 43 -4.62 -1.98 -10.38
C THR A 43 -4.85 -2.31 -8.92
N LYS A 44 -5.70 -1.50 -8.28
CA LYS A 44 -6.20 -1.80 -6.95
C LYS A 44 -7.16 -2.99 -7.02
N ARG A 45 -7.02 -3.93 -6.12
CA ARG A 45 -7.98 -5.04 -5.96
C ARG A 45 -9.24 -4.54 -5.28
N PRO A 46 -10.42 -4.83 -5.83
CA PRO A 46 -11.66 -4.38 -5.22
C PRO A 46 -11.90 -5.10 -3.89
N THR A 47 -12.36 -4.35 -2.88
CA THR A 47 -12.85 -4.97 -1.64
C THR A 47 -14.13 -5.74 -1.93
N PRO A 48 -14.21 -7.04 -1.64
CA PRO A 48 -15.41 -7.83 -1.87
C PRO A 48 -16.60 -7.29 -1.09
N VAL A 49 -17.77 -7.31 -1.71
CA VAL A 49 -19.03 -6.94 -1.06
C VAL A 49 -19.95 -8.14 -1.06
N ARG A 50 -20.36 -8.59 0.11
CA ARG A 50 -21.41 -9.61 0.25
C ARG A 50 -22.76 -8.93 0.15
N VAL A 51 -23.45 -9.19 -0.94
CA VAL A 51 -24.80 -8.68 -1.18
C VAL A 51 -25.80 -9.45 -0.33
N THR A 52 -26.58 -8.75 0.50
CA THR A 52 -27.63 -9.34 1.34
C THR A 52 -29.01 -9.14 0.77
N ARG A 53 -29.21 -8.07 -0.01
CA ARG A 53 -30.52 -7.72 -0.63
C ARG A 53 -30.32 -6.89 -1.88
N VAL A 54 -31.15 -7.18 -2.88
CA VAL A 54 -31.33 -6.34 -4.07
C VAL A 54 -32.81 -5.93 -4.12
N ASP A 55 -33.10 -4.64 -4.14
CA ASP A 55 -34.43 -4.11 -4.22
C ASP A 55 -34.49 -2.88 -5.15
N ARG A 56 -35.25 -2.96 -6.23
CA ARG A 56 -35.45 -1.88 -7.22
C ARG A 56 -34.17 -1.16 -7.64
N GLY A 57 -33.12 -1.92 -7.95
CA GLY A 57 -31.80 -1.39 -8.36
C GLY A 57 -30.93 -0.87 -7.20
N ARG A 58 -31.36 -0.99 -5.94
CA ARG A 58 -30.54 -0.74 -4.77
C ARG A 58 -29.95 -2.06 -4.27
N VAL A 59 -28.65 -2.03 -4.01
CA VAL A 59 -27.90 -3.15 -3.43
C VAL A 59 -27.61 -2.81 -1.97
N SER A 60 -28.00 -3.72 -1.08
CA SER A 60 -27.63 -3.69 0.34
C SER A 60 -26.66 -4.83 0.62
N GLY A 61 -25.62 -4.57 1.38
CA GLY A 61 -24.60 -5.56 1.68
C GLY A 61 -23.59 -5.04 2.70
N PHE A 62 -22.61 -5.84 3.00
CA PHE A 62 -21.49 -5.45 3.83
C PHE A 62 -20.17 -5.80 3.13
N PHE A 63 -19.16 -4.98 3.38
CA PHE A 63 -17.81 -5.26 2.89
C PHE A 63 -17.28 -6.49 3.60
N GLU A 64 -16.85 -7.46 2.82
CA GLU A 64 -16.08 -8.58 3.35
C GLU A 64 -14.64 -8.12 3.59
N ARG A 65 -13.96 -8.76 4.53
CA ARG A 65 -12.53 -8.55 4.71
C ARG A 65 -11.84 -8.96 3.40
N SER A 66 -11.06 -8.07 2.80
CA SER A 66 -10.27 -8.44 1.62
C SER A 66 -9.23 -9.48 2.03
N PRO A 67 -9.31 -10.72 1.52
CA PRO A 67 -8.24 -11.66 1.75
C PRO A 67 -7.08 -11.30 0.83
N GLY A 68 -6.06 -10.65 1.35
CA GLY A 68 -4.85 -10.42 0.58
C GLY A 68 -4.45 -8.96 0.40
N VAL A 69 -3.53 -8.72 -0.54
CA VAL A 69 -2.88 -7.42 -0.76
C VAL A 69 -3.72 -6.47 -1.61
N ASP A 70 -3.43 -5.16 -1.49
CA ASP A 70 -4.22 -4.09 -2.10
C ASP A 70 -4.06 -3.98 -3.63
N TYR A 71 -2.90 -4.29 -4.17
CA TYR A 71 -2.55 -4.06 -5.57
C TYR A 71 -1.98 -5.32 -6.24
N CYS A 72 -2.33 -5.51 -7.51
CA CYS A 72 -1.70 -6.51 -8.36
C CYS A 72 -1.61 -6.00 -9.79
N GLY A 73 -0.70 -6.60 -10.59
CA GLY A 73 -0.51 -6.17 -11.96
C GLY A 73 0.61 -6.87 -12.68
N LEU A 74 1.02 -6.27 -13.79
CA LEU A 74 2.09 -6.75 -14.66
C LEU A 74 3.07 -5.60 -14.98
N LEU A 75 4.35 -5.90 -14.98
CA LEU A 75 5.37 -5.02 -15.54
C LEU A 75 5.50 -5.24 -17.06
N ALA A 76 6.08 -4.25 -17.75
CA ALA A 76 6.56 -4.46 -19.11
C ALA A 76 7.49 -5.69 -19.14
N GLY A 77 7.22 -6.61 -20.07
CA GLY A 77 7.88 -7.91 -20.13
C GLY A 77 7.15 -9.05 -19.41
N GLY A 78 5.93 -8.78 -18.84
CA GLY A 78 5.00 -9.81 -18.39
C GLY A 78 5.24 -10.35 -16.99
N ARG A 79 6.18 -9.80 -16.21
CA ARG A 79 6.40 -10.23 -14.83
C ARG A 79 5.30 -9.71 -13.91
N ALA A 80 4.67 -10.61 -13.17
CA ALA A 80 3.62 -10.26 -12.21
C ALA A 80 4.17 -9.45 -11.02
N ILE A 81 3.36 -8.54 -10.50
CA ILE A 81 3.69 -7.73 -9.32
C ILE A 81 2.49 -7.70 -8.36
N TYR A 82 2.78 -7.82 -7.09
CA TYR A 82 1.82 -7.73 -5.98
C TYR A 82 2.34 -6.77 -4.93
N ALA A 83 1.47 -5.95 -4.38
CA ALA A 83 1.88 -4.99 -3.38
C ALA A 83 0.78 -4.73 -2.35
N GLU A 84 1.20 -4.68 -1.09
CA GLU A 84 0.40 -4.16 0.03
C GLU A 84 0.76 -2.72 0.28
N ALA A 85 -0.24 -1.87 0.54
CA ALA A 85 -0.05 -0.44 0.80
C ALA A 85 -0.43 -0.05 2.22
N LYS A 86 0.45 0.70 2.87
CA LYS A 86 0.22 1.22 4.23
C LYS A 86 0.61 2.69 4.30
N ALA A 87 -0.18 3.48 5.01
CA ALA A 87 0.17 4.87 5.31
C ALA A 87 0.94 4.94 6.63
N CYS A 88 2.03 5.72 6.67
CA CYS A 88 2.87 5.88 7.86
C CYS A 88 3.21 7.34 8.09
N HIS A 89 3.00 7.82 9.32
CA HIS A 89 3.36 9.18 9.76
C HIS A 89 4.41 9.19 10.87
N ALA A 90 4.78 7.99 11.37
CA ALA A 90 5.80 7.82 12.41
C ALA A 90 7.22 7.81 11.83
N GLY A 91 8.20 7.85 12.70
CA GLY A 91 9.61 7.72 12.32
C GLY A 91 10.01 6.30 11.87
N SER A 92 9.14 5.31 12.07
CA SER A 92 9.31 3.91 11.66
C SER A 92 7.94 3.31 11.33
N PHE A 93 7.91 2.26 10.51
CA PHE A 93 6.70 1.53 10.19
C PHE A 93 6.59 0.27 11.06
N ALA A 94 5.48 0.13 11.80
CA ALA A 94 5.25 -1.01 12.69
C ALA A 94 4.84 -2.26 11.89
N LEU A 95 5.63 -3.35 11.98
CA LEU A 95 5.38 -4.59 11.22
C LEU A 95 4.06 -5.29 11.60
N ARG A 96 3.54 -5.05 12.81
CA ARG A 96 2.23 -5.55 13.25
C ARG A 96 1.03 -5.01 12.44
N GLU A 97 1.25 -3.96 11.62
CA GLU A 97 0.21 -3.41 10.74
C GLU A 97 0.00 -4.25 9.48
N ILE A 98 0.90 -5.20 9.21
CA ILE A 98 0.75 -6.16 8.11
C ILE A 98 -0.07 -7.34 8.64
N GLU A 99 -1.22 -7.58 8.01
CA GLU A 99 -2.12 -8.65 8.43
C GLU A 99 -1.55 -10.03 8.04
N PRO A 100 -1.84 -11.10 8.80
CA PRO A 100 -1.34 -12.44 8.52
C PRO A 100 -1.66 -12.93 7.10
N GLU A 101 -2.86 -12.63 6.59
CA GLU A 101 -3.29 -13.01 5.25
C GLU A 101 -2.47 -12.31 4.15
N GLN A 102 -2.06 -11.06 4.39
CA GLN A 102 -1.19 -10.29 3.49
C GLN A 102 0.21 -10.89 3.46
N ILE A 103 0.73 -11.30 4.64
CA ILE A 103 2.02 -11.99 4.74
C ILE A 103 1.99 -13.29 3.93
N LEU A 104 0.96 -14.12 4.12
CA LEU A 104 0.82 -15.39 3.41
C LEU A 104 0.73 -15.21 1.90
N GLU A 105 -0.03 -14.22 1.42
CA GLU A 105 -0.13 -13.96 -0.02
C GLU A 105 1.21 -13.46 -0.59
N LEU A 106 1.89 -12.51 0.07
CA LEU A 106 3.17 -11.99 -0.41
C LEU A 106 4.27 -13.08 -0.42
N ASP A 107 4.29 -13.95 0.58
CA ASP A 107 5.19 -15.12 0.61
C ASP A 107 4.90 -16.05 -0.58
N LEU A 108 3.63 -16.38 -0.81
CA LEU A 108 3.20 -17.28 -1.88
C LEU A 108 3.58 -16.71 -3.26
N VAL A 109 3.19 -15.47 -3.57
CA VAL A 109 3.45 -14.91 -4.89
C VAL A 109 4.94 -14.69 -5.15
N ALA A 110 5.72 -14.36 -4.11
CA ALA A 110 7.17 -14.27 -4.20
C ALA A 110 7.80 -15.63 -4.51
N SER A 111 7.34 -16.71 -3.87
CA SER A 111 7.81 -18.07 -4.13
C SER A 111 7.52 -18.55 -5.55
N LEU A 112 6.46 -18.02 -6.17
CA LEU A 112 6.08 -18.28 -7.57
C LEU A 112 6.80 -17.39 -8.58
N GLY A 113 7.74 -16.55 -8.14
CA GLY A 113 8.57 -15.70 -9.02
C GLY A 113 7.97 -14.33 -9.36
N ALA A 114 6.82 -13.97 -8.76
CA ALA A 114 6.29 -12.62 -8.87
C ALA A 114 7.14 -11.64 -8.05
N LEU A 115 7.06 -10.36 -8.41
CA LEU A 115 7.58 -9.28 -7.56
C LEU A 115 6.58 -8.99 -6.45
N ALA A 116 7.04 -8.99 -5.22
CA ALA A 116 6.23 -8.70 -4.05
C ALA A 116 6.80 -7.51 -3.27
N TYR A 117 5.96 -6.53 -2.92
CA TYR A 117 6.37 -5.28 -2.27
C TYR A 117 5.44 -4.88 -1.13
N LEU A 118 6.03 -4.24 -0.11
CA LEU A 118 5.32 -3.39 0.83
C LEU A 118 5.52 -1.92 0.39
N LEU A 119 4.42 -1.24 0.07
CA LEU A 119 4.39 0.18 -0.28
C LEU A 119 4.03 0.98 0.96
N VAL A 120 5.01 1.63 1.57
CA VAL A 120 4.75 2.53 2.68
C VAL A 120 4.64 3.96 2.13
N VAL A 121 3.43 4.52 2.14
CA VAL A 121 3.23 5.95 1.86
C VAL A 121 3.59 6.70 3.12
N TRP A 122 4.81 7.18 3.17
CA TRP A 122 5.41 7.78 4.34
C TRP A 122 5.36 9.30 4.30
N THR A 123 4.79 9.90 5.36
CA THR A 123 4.87 11.34 5.60
C THR A 123 5.86 11.55 6.76
N PRO A 124 7.12 11.91 6.47
CA PRO A 124 8.16 11.95 7.49
C PRO A 124 7.85 12.97 8.58
N SER A 125 7.87 12.52 9.82
CA SER A 125 7.59 13.35 11.00
C SER A 125 8.84 14.03 11.57
N THR A 126 10.03 13.46 11.30
CA THR A 126 11.30 14.00 11.80
C THR A 126 11.82 15.14 10.91
N GLN A 127 12.50 16.13 11.52
CA GLN A 127 13.06 17.25 10.79
C GLN A 127 14.11 16.82 9.75
N ILE A 128 14.92 15.83 10.07
CA ILE A 128 15.94 15.26 9.17
C ILE A 128 15.27 14.63 7.93
N ALA A 129 14.25 13.79 8.14
CA ALA A 129 13.56 13.14 7.04
C ALA A 129 12.79 14.16 6.18
N ARG A 130 12.19 15.20 6.81
CA ARG A 130 11.56 16.32 6.09
C ARG A 130 12.55 17.10 5.23
N SER A 131 13.75 17.36 5.75
CA SER A 131 14.82 18.04 5.01
C SER A 131 15.26 17.24 3.77
N ILE A 132 15.38 15.91 3.90
CA ILE A 132 15.84 15.04 2.81
C ILE A 132 14.75 14.81 1.75
N LEU A 133 13.48 14.74 2.15
CA LEU A 133 12.36 14.33 1.31
C LEU A 133 11.39 15.46 0.96
N GLY A 134 11.71 16.70 1.35
CA GLY A 134 10.92 17.90 1.01
C GLY A 134 9.60 18.03 1.78
N GLY A 135 9.38 17.21 2.83
CA GLY A 135 8.20 17.29 3.69
C GLY A 135 6.88 16.78 3.09
N GLN A 136 6.90 16.34 1.84
CA GLN A 136 5.75 15.76 1.16
C GLN A 136 5.67 14.25 1.42
N PRO A 137 4.48 13.62 1.30
CA PRO A 137 4.35 12.18 1.31
C PRO A 137 5.19 11.55 0.19
N VAL A 138 5.93 10.50 0.53
CA VAL A 138 6.73 9.73 -0.44
C VAL A 138 6.32 8.25 -0.40
N VAL A 139 6.44 7.57 -1.53
CA VAL A 139 6.24 6.13 -1.58
C VAL A 139 7.57 5.43 -1.35
N CYS A 140 7.64 4.60 -0.33
CA CYS A 140 8.77 3.72 -0.04
C CYS A 140 8.40 2.32 -0.57
N ALA A 141 9.00 1.90 -1.67
CA ALA A 141 8.76 0.58 -2.26
C ALA A 141 9.76 -0.43 -1.72
N ILE A 142 9.38 -1.13 -0.66
CA ILE A 142 10.27 -2.05 0.06
C ILE A 142 10.06 -3.46 -0.50
N PRO A 143 11.08 -4.11 -1.09
CA PRO A 143 10.98 -5.48 -1.56
C PRO A 143 10.55 -6.41 -0.42
N TRP A 144 9.62 -7.33 -0.71
CA TRP A 144 9.06 -8.21 0.31
C TRP A 144 10.12 -9.04 1.04
N ARG A 145 11.17 -9.49 0.33
CA ARG A 145 12.31 -10.19 0.95
C ARG A 145 12.92 -9.42 2.12
N VAL A 146 13.07 -8.08 1.98
CA VAL A 146 13.62 -7.22 3.04
C VAL A 146 12.68 -7.13 4.23
N VAL A 147 11.37 -6.97 3.98
CA VAL A 147 10.33 -6.99 5.03
C VAL A 147 10.35 -8.34 5.75
N ARG A 148 10.47 -9.43 5.00
CA ARG A 148 10.47 -10.80 5.53
C ARG A 148 11.68 -11.08 6.42
N GLU A 149 12.85 -10.56 6.05
CA GLU A 149 14.06 -10.62 6.90
C GLU A 149 13.82 -9.97 8.26
N HIS A 150 13.20 -8.79 8.30
CA HIS A 150 12.88 -8.10 9.56
C HIS A 150 11.84 -8.85 10.40
N LEU A 151 10.80 -9.40 9.76
CA LEU A 151 9.79 -10.22 10.43
C LEU A 151 10.42 -11.48 11.06
N THR A 152 11.28 -12.17 10.31
CA THR A 152 11.98 -13.39 10.76
C THR A 152 12.95 -13.10 11.90
N ALA A 153 13.58 -11.92 11.87
CA ALA A 153 14.48 -11.45 12.96
C ALA A 153 13.70 -10.97 14.21
N GLY A 154 12.37 -11.05 14.22
CA GLY A 154 11.54 -10.60 15.34
C GLY A 154 11.57 -9.10 15.58
N GLN A 155 11.92 -8.31 14.57
CA GLN A 155 11.96 -6.85 14.68
C GLN A 155 10.53 -6.28 14.76
N PRO A 156 10.26 -5.30 15.64
CA PRO A 156 8.92 -4.75 15.78
C PRO A 156 8.54 -3.77 14.66
N SER A 157 9.52 -3.21 13.94
CA SER A 157 9.30 -2.17 12.94
C SER A 157 10.42 -2.08 11.90
N LEU A 158 10.10 -1.47 10.74
CA LEU A 158 11.08 -1.01 9.76
C LEU A 158 11.53 0.40 10.14
N PRO A 159 12.83 0.65 10.37
CA PRO A 159 13.33 1.94 10.81
C PRO A 159 13.24 3.00 9.70
N GLY A 160 13.17 4.28 10.08
CA GLY A 160 13.09 5.39 9.14
C GLY A 160 14.28 5.49 8.18
N THR A 161 15.46 5.00 8.58
CA THR A 161 16.64 4.87 7.69
C THR A 161 16.38 3.91 6.54
N LEU A 162 15.69 2.80 6.80
CA LEU A 162 15.26 1.87 5.76
C LEU A 162 14.20 2.51 4.85
N LEU A 163 13.19 3.18 5.42
CA LEU A 163 12.17 3.88 4.64
C LEU A 163 12.82 4.93 3.71
N THR A 164 13.79 5.69 4.21
CA THR A 164 14.53 6.69 3.41
C THR A 164 15.30 6.04 2.26
N ARG A 165 15.86 4.85 2.46
CA ARG A 165 16.60 4.12 1.42
C ARG A 165 15.70 3.71 0.25
N TYR A 166 14.47 3.32 0.54
CA TYR A 166 13.51 2.87 -0.47
C TYR A 166 12.52 3.94 -0.90
N ALA A 167 12.71 5.20 -0.47
CA ALA A 167 11.85 6.31 -0.84
C ALA A 167 12.06 6.72 -2.30
N THR A 168 10.96 6.80 -3.03
CA THR A 168 10.94 7.33 -4.41
C THR A 168 11.24 8.82 -4.39
N ARG A 169 12.18 9.28 -5.22
CA ARG A 169 12.61 10.68 -5.28
C ARG A 169 12.35 11.28 -6.66
N GLY A 170 12.05 12.57 -6.66
CA GLY A 170 11.82 13.34 -7.88
C GLY A 170 10.52 12.98 -8.59
N ALA A 171 10.48 13.14 -9.91
CA ALA A 171 9.32 12.86 -10.76
C ALA A 171 9.14 11.37 -11.12
N ARG A 172 9.80 10.48 -10.39
CA ARG A 172 9.73 9.04 -10.60
C ARG A 172 8.54 8.42 -9.89
N THR A 173 8.04 7.33 -10.43
CA THR A 173 7.13 6.43 -9.73
C THR A 173 7.91 5.37 -8.95
N TRP A 174 7.29 4.71 -7.97
CA TRP A 174 7.91 3.57 -7.32
C TRP A 174 8.21 2.41 -8.29
N LEU A 175 7.49 2.34 -9.40
CA LEU A 175 7.70 1.35 -10.47
C LEU A 175 8.98 1.62 -11.28
N ASP A 176 9.45 2.86 -11.34
CA ASP A 176 10.74 3.17 -11.98
C ASP A 176 11.91 2.57 -11.20
N THR A 177 11.81 2.50 -9.86
CA THR A 177 12.86 1.93 -9.01
C THR A 177 13.01 0.43 -9.17
N ILE A 178 11.92 -0.26 -9.55
CA ILE A 178 11.92 -1.71 -9.78
C ILE A 178 12.56 -2.10 -11.11
N THR A 179 12.40 -1.25 -12.12
CA THR A 179 12.96 -1.52 -13.47
C THR A 179 14.47 -1.35 -13.51
N GLU A 180 15.07 -0.62 -12.55
CA GLU A 180 16.52 -0.44 -12.43
C GLU A 180 17.21 -1.66 -11.77
N ASP A 181 16.50 -2.48 -11.00
CA ASP A 181 16.98 -3.72 -10.36
C ASP A 181 16.84 -4.96 -11.29
N ARG A 182 16.78 -4.78 -12.60
CA ARG A 182 16.86 -5.92 -13.55
C ARG A 182 18.29 -6.46 -13.57
N PRO A 183 18.47 -7.78 -13.36
CA PRO A 183 19.76 -8.42 -13.56
C PRO A 183 20.19 -8.34 -15.03
#